data_87b7123383f81fd75228af5eaf8c5547
#
_entry.id   87b7123383f81fd75228af5eaf8c5547
#
_cell.length_a   1.000
_cell.length_b   1.000
_cell.length_c   1.000
_cell.angle_alpha   90.00
_cell.angle_beta   90.00
_cell.angle_gamma   90.00
#
_symmetry.space_group_name_H-M   'P 1'
#
loop_
_entity.id
_entity.type
_entity.pdbx_description
1 polymer ?
#
loop_
_entity_poly.entity_id
_entity_poly.type
_entity_poly.pdbx_seq_one_letter_code
_entity_poly.pdbx_strand_id
1 'polypeptide(L)'
;FPSAVCVFDLPSLYAGKLHALLCREYLKGRDWYDFIWYTARRTSVNYALLSSALDQIGPWNGKGVRVDQAWCRERLQERIHAIDWKQAREDVRRFVKPDELPSLDLWGPEFFLAQAAKLE
;
A
#
# COMPACT_ATOMS: atom_id res chain seq x y z
N PHE A 1 13.85 11.16 25.11
CA PHE A 1 13.91 11.05 24.41
C PHE A 1 13.81 11.41 23.67
N PRO A 2 14.01 11.57 23.48
CA PRO A 2 13.74 12.05 22.75
C PRO A 2 13.46 11.79 21.79
N SER A 3 13.18 11.75 21.83
CA SER A 3 12.94 11.59 21.12
C SER A 3 12.67 11.66 20.13
N ALA A 4 12.83 11.87 20.30
CA ALA A 4 12.39 12.36 19.26
C ALA A 4 12.52 11.87 17.99
N VAL A 5 12.82 11.57 18.23
CA VAL A 5 13.39 11.09 17.49
C VAL A 5 12.90 10.53 16.32
N CYS A 6 13.26 10.44 15.40
CA CYS A 6 13.05 9.67 14.25
C CYS A 6 11.66 9.11 14.11
N VAL A 7 10.66 9.89 14.49
CA VAL A 7 9.29 9.52 14.29
C VAL A 7 8.94 9.92 12.87
N PHE A 8 8.69 8.93 12.02
CA PHE A 8 8.18 9.20 10.71
C PHE A 8 6.73 9.67 10.82
N ASP A 9 6.34 10.67 10.06
CA ASP A 9 4.96 11.09 9.98
C ASP A 9 4.16 10.08 9.12
N LEU A 10 2.84 10.15 9.18
CA LEU A 10 1.99 9.21 8.46
C LEU A 10 2.20 9.23 6.94
N PRO A 11 2.36 10.41 6.28
CA PRO A 11 2.65 10.41 4.85
C PRO A 11 3.92 9.65 4.49
N SER A 12 4.95 9.73 5.33
CA SER A 12 6.21 9.03 5.09
C SER A 12 6.09 7.53 5.34
N LEU A 13 5.37 7.14 6.40
CA LEU A 13 5.10 5.73 6.66
C LEU A 13 4.28 5.12 5.54
N TYR A 14 3.30 5.86 5.02
CA TYR A 14 2.48 5.41 3.91
C TYR A 14 3.33 5.22 2.65
N ALA A 15 4.26 6.13 2.39
CA ALA A 15 5.18 6.00 1.27
C ALA A 15 5.97 4.69 1.36
N GLY A 16 6.42 4.32 2.55
CA GLY A 16 7.12 3.05 2.79
C GLY A 16 6.25 1.84 2.48
N LYS A 17 4.98 1.89 2.87
CA LYS A 17 4.03 0.81 2.59
C LYS A 17 3.74 0.71 1.10
N LEU A 18 3.59 1.84 0.42
CA LEU A 18 3.38 1.85 -1.02
C LEU A 18 4.60 1.32 -1.77
N HIS A 19 5.80 1.66 -1.31
CA HIS A 19 7.02 1.10 -1.88
C HIS A 19 6.99 -0.42 -1.82
N ALA A 20 6.60 -0.98 -0.67
CA ALA A 20 6.50 -2.43 -0.50
C ALA A 20 5.45 -3.02 -1.44
N LEU A 21 4.26 -2.40 -1.53
CA LEU A 21 3.20 -2.89 -2.40
C LEU A 21 3.60 -2.88 -3.87
N LEU A 22 4.39 -1.89 -4.28
CA LEU A 22 4.78 -1.74 -5.68
C LEU A 22 5.98 -2.60 -6.07
N CYS A 23 6.88 -2.89 -5.12
CA CYS A 23 8.16 -3.51 -5.43
C CYS A 23 8.29 -4.98 -5.05
N ARG A 24 7.57 -5.43 -4.02
CA ARG A 24 7.71 -6.83 -3.59
C ARG A 24 7.13 -7.76 -4.62
N GLU A 25 7.87 -8.84 -4.90
CA GLU A 25 7.41 -9.87 -5.82
C GLU A 25 6.20 -10.62 -5.25
N TYR A 26 6.28 -10.97 -3.96
CA TYR A 26 5.20 -11.67 -3.27
C TYR A 26 4.59 -10.77 -2.21
N LEU A 27 3.31 -10.48 -2.34
CA LEU A 27 2.58 -9.65 -1.39
C LEU A 27 1.71 -10.52 -0.50
N LYS A 28 1.72 -10.19 0.79
CA LYS A 28 0.86 -10.86 1.77
C LYS A 28 -0.39 -10.02 1.99
N GLY A 29 -1.45 -10.68 2.45
CA GLY A 29 -2.69 -9.98 2.77
C GLY A 29 -2.50 -8.83 3.75
N ARG A 30 -1.52 -8.95 4.68
CA ARG A 30 -1.22 -7.88 5.64
C ARG A 30 -0.81 -6.58 4.97
N ASP A 31 -0.10 -6.66 3.85
CA ASP A 31 0.31 -5.45 3.12
C ASP A 31 -0.91 -4.69 2.63
N TRP A 32 -1.91 -5.42 2.15
CA TRP A 32 -3.16 -4.83 1.68
C TRP A 32 -4.04 -4.35 2.82
N TYR A 33 -4.01 -5.03 3.97
CA TYR A 33 -4.71 -4.58 5.17
C TYR A 33 -4.17 -3.22 5.63
N ASP A 34 -2.84 -3.07 5.64
CA ASP A 34 -2.21 -1.79 5.98
C ASP A 34 -2.60 -0.69 5.00
N PHE A 35 -2.70 -1.02 3.71
CA PHE A 35 -3.12 -0.08 2.69
C PHE A 35 -4.53 0.48 2.99
N ILE A 36 -5.47 -0.40 3.38
CA ILE A 36 -6.81 0.02 3.78
C ILE A 36 -6.76 0.98 4.97
N TRP A 37 -5.89 0.67 5.92
CA TRP A 37 -5.74 1.49 7.12
C TRP A 37 -5.40 2.95 6.75
N TYR A 38 -4.47 3.14 5.82
CA TYR A 38 -4.07 4.47 5.37
C TYR A 38 -5.14 5.15 4.53
N THR A 39 -5.80 4.41 3.64
CA THR A 39 -6.84 5.01 2.78
C THR A 39 -8.06 5.41 3.59
N ALA A 40 -8.43 4.61 4.60
CA ALA A 40 -9.56 4.94 5.48
C ALA A 40 -9.33 6.23 6.26
N ARG A 41 -8.09 6.55 6.56
CA ARG A 41 -7.70 7.77 7.26
C ARG A 41 -7.41 8.93 6.33
N ARG A 42 -7.56 8.71 5.02
CA ARG A 42 -7.29 9.72 4.00
C ARG A 42 -5.90 10.32 4.14
N THR A 43 -4.94 9.47 4.47
CA THR A 43 -3.55 9.88 4.61
C THR A 43 -2.99 10.25 3.24
N SER A 44 -2.37 11.43 3.14
CA SER A 44 -1.67 11.79 1.90
C SER A 44 -0.31 11.09 1.86
N VAL A 45 0.20 10.89 0.64
CA VAL A 45 1.47 10.19 0.43
C VAL A 45 2.61 11.19 0.35
N ASN A 46 3.71 10.88 1.00
CA ASN A 46 4.95 11.64 0.79
C ASN A 46 5.59 11.15 -0.52
N TYR A 47 5.19 11.75 -1.64
CA TYR A 47 5.65 11.34 -2.96
C TYR A 47 7.14 11.57 -3.19
N ALA A 48 7.71 12.57 -2.55
CA ALA A 48 9.15 12.81 -2.64
C ALA A 48 9.94 11.63 -2.05
N LEU A 49 9.52 11.16 -0.88
CA LEU A 49 10.15 10.01 -0.25
C LEU A 49 9.93 8.73 -1.07
N LEU A 50 8.71 8.54 -1.57
CA LEU A 50 8.40 7.38 -2.40
C LEU A 50 9.23 7.37 -3.68
N SER A 51 9.38 8.52 -4.33
CA SER A 51 10.21 8.65 -5.54
C SER A 51 11.66 8.26 -5.26
N SER A 52 12.22 8.76 -4.15
CA SER A 52 13.58 8.41 -3.75
C SER A 52 13.73 6.92 -3.50
N ALA A 53 12.78 6.32 -2.79
CA ALA A 53 12.84 4.90 -2.46
C ALA A 53 12.76 4.03 -3.73
N LEU A 54 11.88 4.39 -4.67
CA LEU A 54 11.74 3.66 -5.92
C LEU A 54 12.97 3.78 -6.80
N ASP A 55 13.66 4.92 -6.74
CA ASP A 55 14.88 5.12 -7.50
C ASP A 55 16.07 4.33 -6.94
N GLN A 56 16.04 4.02 -5.65
CA GLN A 56 17.12 3.30 -4.98
C GLN A 56 16.95 1.79 -5.00
N ILE A 57 15.74 1.31 -4.82
CA ILE A 57 15.46 -0.12 -4.68
C ILE A 57 14.20 -0.48 -5.45
N GLY A 58 14.29 -1.51 -6.27
CA GLY A 58 13.13 -2.08 -6.95
C GLY A 58 13.22 -2.00 -8.46
N PRO A 59 12.14 -2.38 -9.17
CA PRO A 59 12.13 -2.46 -10.63
C PRO A 59 12.44 -1.15 -11.34
N TRP A 60 12.21 -0.03 -10.67
CA TRP A 60 12.44 1.30 -11.24
C TRP A 60 13.75 1.95 -10.78
N ASN A 61 14.64 1.17 -10.19
CA ASN A 61 15.92 1.64 -9.69
C ASN A 61 16.71 2.34 -10.82
N GLY A 62 17.13 3.57 -10.56
CA GLY A 62 17.93 4.34 -11.49
C GLY A 62 17.23 4.82 -12.75
N LYS A 63 15.90 4.62 -12.86
CA LYS A 63 15.16 5.01 -14.07
C LYS A 63 14.64 6.44 -14.04
N GLY A 64 14.76 7.11 -12.90
CA GLY A 64 14.32 8.49 -12.76
C GLY A 64 12.83 8.71 -12.99
N VAL A 65 12.01 7.75 -12.57
CA VAL A 65 10.57 7.83 -12.78
C VAL A 65 9.98 8.99 -11.97
N ARG A 66 9.15 9.79 -12.61
CA ARG A 66 8.42 10.82 -11.91
C ARG A 66 7.20 10.20 -11.23
N VAL A 67 7.25 10.13 -9.92
CA VAL A 67 6.22 9.50 -9.11
C VAL A 67 5.24 10.54 -8.60
N ASP A 68 3.99 10.42 -9.03
CA ASP A 68 2.91 11.25 -8.56
C ASP A 68 1.68 10.39 -8.27
N GLN A 69 0.58 11.03 -7.90
CA GLN A 69 -0.66 10.35 -7.57
C GLN A 69 -1.17 9.47 -8.72
N ALA A 70 -1.14 9.99 -9.93
CA ALA A 70 -1.63 9.25 -11.10
C ALA A 70 -0.78 8.03 -11.39
N TRP A 71 0.54 8.19 -11.33
CA TRP A 71 1.48 7.08 -11.53
C TRP A 71 1.25 5.97 -10.49
N CYS A 72 1.10 6.36 -9.22
CA CYS A 72 0.85 5.40 -8.15
C CYS A 72 -0.45 4.65 -8.34
N ARG A 73 -1.51 5.34 -8.72
CA ARG A 73 -2.81 4.72 -8.96
C ARG A 73 -2.72 3.68 -10.07
N GLU A 74 -2.04 4.01 -11.17
CA GLU A 74 -1.87 3.06 -12.28
C GLU A 74 -1.10 1.82 -11.86
N ARG A 75 0.01 2.00 -11.13
CA ARG A 75 0.81 0.87 -10.70
C ARG A 75 0.06 0.00 -9.71
N LEU A 76 -0.68 0.62 -8.79
CA LEU A 76 -1.51 -0.12 -7.84
C LEU A 76 -2.59 -0.92 -8.57
N GLN A 77 -3.22 -0.34 -9.59
CA GLN A 77 -4.23 -1.04 -10.38
C GLN A 77 -3.65 -2.30 -11.01
N GLU A 78 -2.45 -2.21 -11.57
CA GLU A 78 -1.78 -3.38 -12.15
C GLU A 78 -1.53 -4.46 -11.11
N ARG A 79 -1.07 -4.08 -9.92
CA ARG A 79 -0.82 -5.03 -8.84
C ARG A 79 -2.13 -5.66 -8.36
N ILE A 80 -3.19 -4.87 -8.23
CA ILE A 80 -4.50 -5.34 -7.78
C ILE A 80 -5.04 -6.42 -8.72
N HIS A 81 -4.88 -6.24 -10.02
CA HIS A 81 -5.33 -7.24 -10.99
C HIS A 81 -4.49 -8.51 -10.99
N ALA A 82 -3.26 -8.44 -10.46
CA ALA A 82 -2.35 -9.59 -10.44
C ALA A 82 -2.42 -10.41 -9.15
N ILE A 83 -3.13 -9.92 -8.13
CA ILE A 83 -3.18 -10.56 -6.81
C ILE A 83 -4.19 -11.69 -6.75
N ASP A 84 -3.82 -12.77 -6.07
CA ASP A 84 -4.76 -13.82 -5.68
C ASP A 84 -5.49 -13.36 -4.41
N TRP A 85 -6.66 -12.79 -4.57
CA TRP A 85 -7.40 -12.22 -3.44
C TRP A 85 -7.91 -13.27 -2.47
N LYS A 86 -8.14 -14.49 -2.94
CA LYS A 86 -8.53 -15.59 -2.06
C LYS A 86 -7.40 -15.88 -1.06
N GLN A 87 -6.18 -15.97 -1.56
CA GLN A 87 -5.01 -16.20 -0.71
C GLN A 87 -4.76 -15.00 0.21
N ALA A 88 -4.92 -13.79 -0.29
CA ALA A 88 -4.74 -12.58 0.51
C ALA A 88 -5.71 -12.56 1.69
N ARG A 89 -6.98 -12.94 1.46
CA ARG A 89 -7.97 -13.02 2.54
C ARG A 89 -7.56 -14.03 3.60
N GLU A 90 -7.08 -15.20 3.17
CA GLU A 90 -6.65 -16.23 4.11
C GLU A 90 -5.44 -15.78 4.94
N ASP A 91 -4.52 -15.04 4.33
CA ASP A 91 -3.33 -14.54 5.02
C ASP A 91 -3.66 -13.66 6.22
N VAL A 92 -4.75 -12.90 6.16
CA VAL A 92 -5.10 -11.98 7.24
C VAL A 92 -6.21 -12.49 8.15
N ARG A 93 -6.91 -13.55 7.74
CA ARG A 93 -8.07 -14.05 8.49
C ARG A 93 -7.79 -14.23 9.99
N ARG A 94 -6.62 -14.75 10.32
CA ARG A 94 -6.26 -15.04 11.72
C ARG A 94 -5.79 -13.79 12.49
N PHE A 95 -5.55 -12.69 11.80
CA PHE A 95 -5.06 -11.44 12.43
C PHE A 95 -6.17 -10.41 12.65
N VAL A 96 -7.31 -10.56 11.97
CA VAL A 96 -8.40 -9.62 12.14
C VAL A 96 -9.30 -10.06 13.29
N LYS A 97 -9.93 -9.08 13.93
CA LYS A 97 -10.85 -9.34 15.03
C LYS A 97 -12.13 -9.97 14.48
N PRO A 98 -12.85 -10.76 15.30
CA PRO A 98 -14.10 -11.41 14.85
C PRO A 98 -15.12 -10.45 14.24
N ASP A 99 -15.22 -9.24 14.76
CA ASP A 99 -16.16 -8.23 14.25
C ASP A 99 -15.71 -7.64 12.91
N GLU A 100 -14.45 -7.83 12.53
CA GLU A 100 -13.90 -7.38 11.25
C GLU A 100 -13.95 -8.47 10.16
N LEU A 101 -14.18 -9.72 10.54
CA LEU A 101 -14.18 -10.84 9.59
C LEU A 101 -15.14 -10.63 8.41
N PRO A 102 -16.37 -10.11 8.62
CA PRO A 102 -17.27 -9.89 7.49
C PRO A 102 -16.70 -8.95 6.43
N SER A 103 -15.86 -8.00 6.81
CA SER A 103 -15.27 -7.06 5.85
C SER A 103 -14.31 -7.74 4.88
N LEU A 104 -13.74 -8.88 5.25
CA LEU A 104 -12.87 -9.64 4.35
C LEU A 104 -13.61 -10.17 3.13
N ASP A 105 -14.92 -10.38 3.24
CA ASP A 105 -15.71 -10.86 2.12
C ASP A 105 -15.75 -9.83 0.98
N LEU A 106 -15.47 -8.56 1.28
CA LEU A 106 -15.42 -7.49 0.29
C LEU A 106 -14.09 -7.48 -0.48
N TRP A 107 -13.08 -8.15 0.03
CA TRP A 107 -11.75 -8.12 -0.58
C TRP A 107 -11.77 -8.77 -1.96
N GLY A 108 -11.40 -7.98 -2.94
CA GLY A 108 -11.32 -8.41 -4.32
C GLY A 108 -10.86 -7.24 -5.16
N PRO A 109 -10.72 -7.43 -6.48
CA PRO A 109 -10.22 -6.37 -7.35
C PRO A 109 -11.06 -5.10 -7.29
N GLU A 110 -12.38 -5.24 -7.32
CA GLU A 110 -13.27 -4.07 -7.34
C GLU A 110 -13.13 -3.23 -6.09
N PHE A 111 -13.10 -3.88 -4.92
CA PHE A 111 -12.95 -3.18 -3.66
C PHE A 111 -11.63 -2.42 -3.59
N PHE A 112 -10.53 -3.07 -3.95
CA PHE A 112 -9.21 -2.44 -3.88
C PHE A 112 -8.99 -1.40 -4.96
N LEU A 113 -9.59 -1.54 -6.13
CA LEU A 113 -9.56 -0.48 -7.13
C LEU A 113 -10.25 0.79 -6.60
N ALA A 114 -11.36 0.62 -5.88
CA ALA A 114 -12.03 1.75 -5.25
C ALA A 114 -11.16 2.40 -4.18
N GLN A 115 -10.41 1.60 -3.41
CA GLN A 115 -9.50 2.15 -2.42
C GLN A 115 -8.34 2.89 -3.08
N ALA A 116 -7.79 2.34 -4.16
CA ALA A 116 -6.71 3.01 -4.89
C ALA A 116 -7.16 4.35 -5.47
N ALA A 117 -8.41 4.46 -5.87
CA ALA A 117 -8.97 5.72 -6.37
C ALA A 117 -9.00 6.82 -5.30
N LYS A 118 -8.96 6.45 -4.02
CA LYS A 118 -8.94 7.39 -2.90
C LYS A 118 -7.54 7.85 -2.52
N LEU A 119 -6.52 7.36 -3.19
CA LEU A 119 -5.13 7.69 -2.90
C LEU A 119 -4.92 9.20 -2.99
N GLU A 120 -4.35 9.78 -1.97
CA GLU A 120 -4.02 11.19 -1.85
C GLU A 120 -2.52 11.38 -1.74
#